data_3fd9e9994a699307827380bafd513de4
#
_entry.id   3fd9e9994a699307827380bafd513de4
#
_cell.length_a   1.000
_cell.length_b   1.000
_cell.length_c   1.000
_cell.angle_alpha   90.00
_cell.angle_beta   90.00
_cell.angle_gamma   90.00
#
_symmetry.space_group_name_H-M   'P 1'
#
loop_
_entity.id
_entity.type
_entity.pdbx_description
1 polymer ?
#
loop_
_entity_poly.entity_id
_entity_poly.type
_entity_poly.pdbx_seq_one_letter_code
_entity_poly.pdbx_strand_id
1 'polypeptide(L)'
;MPELSREYPDAPRAGVGAVVLDGDRVLLVRRGRPPSLGKWSIPGGLIHLGERLEDAVVREVEEECGLRVRLLGLCGVIDRVTMAARPGPEDPAPVRYHYVIIDYVAIPAGGSVRAGSDAADARWVPIAELARYETTDGLAAMIHRAVKLRHAGTQGGFIG
;
A
#
# COMPACT_ATOMS: atom_id res chain seq x y z
N MET A 1 -17.29 10.49 14.86
CA MET A 1 -15.97 11.10 14.60
C MET A 1 -15.95 11.60 13.16
N PRO A 2 -15.61 12.86 12.94
CA PRO A 2 -15.42 13.29 11.57
C PRO A 2 -14.30 12.45 10.94
N GLU A 3 -14.55 11.96 9.74
CA GLU A 3 -13.52 11.29 8.96
C GLU A 3 -12.39 12.32 8.72
N LEU A 4 -11.20 12.00 9.19
CA LEU A 4 -10.05 12.88 9.00
C LEU A 4 -9.77 13.03 7.51
N SER A 5 -9.81 14.26 7.03
CA SER A 5 -9.55 14.53 5.63
C SER A 5 -8.20 13.96 5.20
N ARG A 6 -8.21 13.21 4.09
CA ARG A 6 -6.97 12.72 3.46
C ARG A 6 -6.27 13.84 2.71
N GLU A 7 -7.06 14.75 2.18
CA GLU A 7 -6.61 15.90 1.39
C GLU A 7 -6.46 17.13 2.29
N TYR A 8 -5.37 17.84 2.14
CA TYR A 8 -4.96 18.96 3.00
C TYR A 8 -4.95 18.60 4.49
N PRO A 9 -4.19 17.57 4.85
CA PRO A 9 -4.17 17.08 6.23
C PRO A 9 -3.45 18.07 7.16
N ASP A 10 -3.84 18.03 8.44
CA ASP A 10 -3.18 18.79 9.52
C ASP A 10 -1.96 18.06 10.12
N ALA A 11 -1.79 16.80 9.75
CA ALA A 11 -0.67 15.96 10.18
C ALA A 11 -0.44 14.82 9.17
N PRO A 12 0.75 14.20 9.15
CA PRO A 12 0.98 13.00 8.35
C PRO A 12 0.00 11.90 8.70
N ARG A 13 -0.45 11.14 7.70
CA ARG A 13 -1.35 9.99 7.87
C ARG A 13 -0.55 8.70 7.80
N ALA A 14 -0.74 7.83 8.78
CA ALA A 14 -0.12 6.52 8.80
C ALA A 14 -0.96 5.50 8.02
N GLY A 15 -0.30 4.83 7.09
CA GLY A 15 -0.89 3.77 6.28
C GLY A 15 -0.04 2.51 6.31
N VAL A 16 -0.62 1.44 5.84
CA VAL A 16 0.02 0.13 5.69
C VAL A 16 -0.22 -0.41 4.29
N GLY A 17 0.68 -1.27 3.85
CA GLY A 17 0.53 -2.00 2.60
C GLY A 17 1.11 -3.40 2.71
N ALA A 18 0.75 -4.27 1.77
CA ALA A 18 1.27 -5.61 1.70
C ALA A 18 1.75 -5.96 0.30
N VAL A 19 3.00 -6.36 0.18
CA VAL A 19 3.50 -7.06 -1.00
C VAL A 19 3.15 -8.53 -0.82
N VAL A 20 2.04 -8.95 -1.41
CA VAL A 20 1.56 -10.33 -1.33
C VAL A 20 2.14 -11.12 -2.49
N LEU A 21 2.98 -12.09 -2.17
CA LEU A 21 3.69 -12.90 -3.13
C LEU A 21 3.14 -14.33 -3.16
N ASP A 22 2.90 -14.84 -4.36
CA ASP A 22 2.51 -16.22 -4.60
C ASP A 22 3.33 -16.75 -5.78
N GLY A 23 4.39 -17.53 -5.48
CA GLY A 23 5.35 -17.94 -6.50
C GLY A 23 6.03 -16.75 -7.16
N ASP A 24 5.90 -16.64 -8.48
CA ASP A 24 6.48 -15.59 -9.31
C ASP A 24 5.53 -14.41 -9.59
N ARG A 25 4.40 -14.35 -8.89
CA ARG A 25 3.39 -13.30 -9.06
C ARG A 25 3.13 -12.51 -7.80
N VAL A 26 2.67 -11.30 -7.98
CA VAL A 26 2.35 -10.34 -6.92
C VAL A 26 0.91 -9.86 -7.07
N LEU A 27 0.25 -9.66 -5.94
CA LEU A 27 -1.11 -9.10 -5.91
C LEU A 27 -1.06 -7.59 -6.10
N LEU A 28 -1.72 -7.10 -7.14
CA LEU A 28 -1.89 -5.67 -7.39
C LEU A 28 -3.35 -5.26 -7.38
N VAL A 29 -3.59 -4.04 -6.95
CA VAL A 29 -4.88 -3.37 -7.02
C VAL A 29 -4.76 -2.14 -7.90
N ARG A 30 -5.82 -1.85 -8.65
CA ARG A 30 -5.96 -0.60 -9.38
C ARG A 30 -6.66 0.41 -8.48
N ARG A 31 -6.02 1.55 -8.27
CA ARG A 31 -6.54 2.58 -7.39
C ARG A 31 -7.82 3.21 -7.96
N GLY A 32 -8.88 3.20 -7.16
CA GLY A 32 -10.18 3.78 -7.49
C GLY A 32 -10.35 5.22 -6.99
N ARG A 33 -9.34 5.80 -6.33
CA ARG A 33 -9.39 7.18 -5.79
C ARG A 33 -8.03 7.87 -5.85
N PRO A 34 -8.00 9.23 -5.82
CA PRO A 34 -6.77 9.99 -5.64
C PRO A 34 -6.12 9.75 -4.24
N PRO A 35 -4.80 9.94 -4.11
CA PRO A 35 -3.85 10.23 -5.19
C PRO A 35 -3.58 9.01 -6.07
N SER A 36 -3.01 9.25 -7.25
CA SER A 36 -2.63 8.18 -8.21
C SER A 36 -3.81 7.35 -8.73
N LEU A 37 -4.98 8.00 -8.92
CA LEU A 37 -6.18 7.36 -9.49
C LEU A 37 -5.85 6.60 -10.78
N GLY A 38 -6.30 5.36 -10.86
CA GLY A 38 -6.12 4.48 -12.02
C GLY A 38 -4.78 3.77 -12.11
N LYS A 39 -3.80 4.12 -11.28
CA LYS A 39 -2.52 3.42 -11.21
C LYS A 39 -2.63 2.13 -10.40
N TRP A 40 -1.77 1.19 -10.72
CA TRP A 40 -1.64 -0.07 -10.00
C TRP A 40 -0.69 0.07 -8.82
N SER A 41 -1.06 -0.53 -7.70
CA SER A 41 -0.29 -0.52 -6.47
C SER A 41 -0.49 -1.82 -5.70
N ILE A 42 0.25 -1.99 -4.62
CA ILE A 42 -0.04 -3.05 -3.65
C ILE A 42 -1.29 -2.67 -2.83
N PRO A 43 -2.05 -3.65 -2.32
CA PRO A 43 -3.17 -3.37 -1.44
C PRO A 43 -2.70 -2.75 -0.13
N GLY A 44 -3.52 -1.86 0.42
CA GLY A 44 -3.23 -1.18 1.68
C GLY A 44 -4.20 -0.03 1.92
N GLY A 45 -4.06 0.61 3.06
CA GLY A 45 -4.90 1.73 3.46
C GLY A 45 -4.48 2.31 4.80
N LEU A 46 -5.31 3.19 5.34
CA LEU A 46 -5.01 3.88 6.59
C LEU A 46 -5.24 2.98 7.80
N ILE A 47 -4.37 3.15 8.79
CA ILE A 47 -4.52 2.53 10.10
C ILE A 47 -5.65 3.23 10.85
N HIS A 48 -6.51 2.46 11.52
CA HIS A 48 -7.53 3.01 12.40
C HIS A 48 -6.94 3.31 13.78
N LEU A 49 -7.46 4.34 14.43
CA LEU A 49 -7.00 4.69 15.78
C LEU A 49 -7.17 3.48 16.72
N GLY A 50 -6.06 3.11 17.37
CA GLY A 50 -6.01 1.95 18.28
C GLY A 50 -5.78 0.60 17.59
N GLU A 51 -5.75 0.57 16.26
CA GLU A 51 -5.48 -0.65 15.50
C GLU A 51 -3.96 -0.91 15.40
N ARG A 52 -3.57 -2.16 15.59
CA ARG A 52 -2.17 -2.56 15.41
C ARG A 52 -1.83 -2.65 13.93
N LEU A 53 -0.55 -2.41 13.58
CA LEU A 53 -0.09 -2.40 12.18
C LEU A 53 -0.42 -3.70 11.45
N GLU A 54 -0.11 -4.83 12.05
CA GLU A 54 -0.33 -6.14 11.43
C GLU A 54 -1.82 -6.44 11.20
N ASP A 55 -2.67 -6.05 12.15
CA ASP A 55 -4.12 -6.19 12.00
C ASP A 55 -4.65 -5.30 10.88
N ALA A 56 -4.14 -4.08 10.77
CA ALA A 56 -4.51 -3.15 9.70
C ALA A 56 -4.15 -3.70 8.32
N VAL A 57 -2.95 -4.27 8.16
CA VAL A 57 -2.52 -4.87 6.89
C VAL A 57 -3.44 -6.01 6.49
N VAL A 58 -3.71 -6.95 7.39
CA VAL A 58 -4.58 -8.09 7.12
C VAL A 58 -5.98 -7.64 6.76
N ARG A 59 -6.53 -6.69 7.51
CA ARG A 59 -7.85 -6.11 7.24
C ARG A 59 -7.92 -5.46 5.85
N GLU A 60 -6.95 -4.62 5.51
CA GLU A 60 -6.95 -3.90 4.23
C GLU A 60 -6.85 -4.85 3.04
N VAL A 61 -6.02 -5.89 3.10
CA VAL A 61 -5.93 -6.88 2.02
C VAL A 61 -7.25 -7.62 1.85
N GLU A 62 -7.90 -7.99 2.95
CA GLU A 62 -9.20 -8.67 2.89
C GLU A 62 -10.29 -7.75 2.32
N GLU A 63 -10.36 -6.50 2.77
CA GLU A 63 -11.34 -5.52 2.29
C GLU A 63 -11.17 -5.19 0.80
N GLU A 64 -9.94 -4.98 0.34
CA GLU A 64 -9.68 -4.58 -1.05
C GLU A 64 -9.63 -5.74 -2.04
N CYS A 65 -9.20 -6.91 -1.60
CA CYS A 65 -8.89 -8.04 -2.49
C CYS A 65 -9.64 -9.33 -2.17
N GLY A 66 -10.35 -9.42 -1.05
CA GLY A 66 -11.03 -10.64 -0.62
C GLY A 66 -10.09 -11.77 -0.19
N LEU A 67 -8.81 -11.47 -0.02
CA LEU A 67 -7.78 -12.45 0.27
C LEU A 67 -7.33 -12.36 1.73
N ARG A 68 -7.24 -13.51 2.41
CA ARG A 68 -6.56 -13.60 3.69
C ARG A 68 -5.09 -13.85 3.47
N VAL A 69 -4.25 -13.21 4.27
CA VAL A 69 -2.80 -13.28 4.13
C VAL A 69 -2.14 -13.62 5.45
N ARG A 70 -0.95 -14.22 5.35
CA ARG A 70 -0.02 -14.39 6.45
C ARG A 70 1.17 -13.47 6.22
N LEU A 71 1.46 -12.63 7.21
CA LEU A 71 2.59 -11.71 7.14
C LEU A 71 3.89 -12.47 7.41
N LEU A 72 4.91 -12.18 6.61
CA LEU A 72 6.25 -12.75 6.79
C LEU A 72 7.18 -11.80 7.55
N GLY A 73 6.95 -10.49 7.44
CA GLY A 73 7.74 -9.48 8.12
C GLY A 73 7.67 -8.13 7.43
N LEU A 74 8.36 -7.16 8.01
CA LEU A 74 8.46 -5.81 7.48
C LEU A 74 9.23 -5.80 6.16
N CYS A 75 8.67 -5.16 5.13
CA CYS A 75 9.33 -4.93 3.86
C CYS A 75 10.08 -3.60 3.84
N GLY A 76 9.42 -2.53 4.22
CA GLY A 76 10.02 -1.21 4.25
C GLY A 76 9.03 -0.14 4.67
N VAL A 77 9.55 1.06 4.85
CA VAL A 77 8.75 2.24 5.16
C VAL A 77 9.04 3.30 4.10
N ILE A 78 7.99 3.90 3.59
CA ILE A 78 8.10 5.00 2.63
C ILE A 78 7.26 6.18 3.10
N ASP A 79 7.65 7.38 2.72
CA ASP A 79 6.80 8.55 2.84
C ASP A 79 6.38 9.03 1.45
N ARG A 80 5.23 9.68 1.38
CA ARG A 80 4.71 10.30 0.18
C ARG A 80 4.15 11.66 0.52
N VAL A 81 4.81 12.69 0.02
CA VAL A 81 4.37 14.07 0.16
C VAL A 81 3.97 14.60 -1.21
N THR A 82 2.73 15.01 -1.36
CA THR A 82 2.21 15.61 -2.59
C THR A 82 1.86 17.07 -2.30
N MET A 83 2.49 17.97 -3.04
CA MET A 83 2.25 19.41 -2.93
C MET A 83 1.12 19.81 -3.89
N ALA A 84 0.31 20.77 -3.47
CA ALA A 84 -0.64 21.42 -4.36
C ALA A 84 -0.01 22.64 -5.04
N ALA A 85 -0.73 23.19 -6.03
CA ALA A 85 -0.33 24.44 -6.66
C ALA A 85 -0.31 25.59 -5.64
N ARG A 86 0.63 26.51 -5.81
CA ARG A 86 0.69 27.73 -5.00
C ARG A 86 -0.54 28.60 -5.28
N PRO A 87 -1.19 29.15 -4.23
CA PRO A 87 -2.30 30.10 -4.41
C PRO A 87 -1.84 31.38 -5.10
N GLY A 88 -0.62 31.82 -4.83
CA GLY A 88 -0.01 33.01 -5.44
C GLY A 88 1.51 32.85 -5.55
N PRO A 89 2.20 33.74 -6.29
CA PRO A 89 3.63 33.60 -6.58
C PRO A 89 4.53 33.70 -5.34
N GLU A 90 4.08 34.40 -4.31
CA GLU A 90 4.80 34.56 -3.04
C GLU A 90 4.35 33.57 -1.95
N ASP A 91 3.28 32.82 -2.19
CA ASP A 91 2.75 31.88 -1.22
C ASP A 91 3.50 30.56 -1.24
N PRO A 92 3.68 29.88 -0.08
CA PRO A 92 4.21 28.54 -0.05
C PRO A 92 3.21 27.56 -0.68
N ALA A 93 3.71 26.54 -1.37
CA ALA A 93 2.85 25.47 -1.85
C ALA A 93 2.29 24.70 -0.66
N PRO A 94 0.96 24.50 -0.56
CA PRO A 94 0.38 23.70 0.51
C PRO A 94 0.61 22.22 0.31
N VAL A 95 0.69 21.47 1.39
CA VAL A 95 0.73 20.00 1.35
C VAL A 95 -0.66 19.49 1.04
N ARG A 96 -0.83 18.78 -0.08
CA ARG A 96 -2.10 18.20 -0.47
C ARG A 96 -2.31 16.82 0.14
N TYR A 97 -1.27 15.97 0.12
CA TYR A 97 -1.28 14.65 0.76
C TYR A 97 0.04 14.41 1.48
N HIS A 98 -0.02 13.77 2.63
CA HIS A 98 1.17 13.34 3.35
C HIS A 98 0.92 11.99 4.02
N TYR A 99 1.56 10.94 3.51
CA TYR A 99 1.45 9.59 4.05
C TYR A 99 2.81 9.08 4.52
N VAL A 100 2.79 8.35 5.62
CA VAL A 100 3.88 7.44 6.03
C VAL A 100 3.32 6.04 5.91
N ILE A 101 3.90 5.21 5.05
CA ILE A 101 3.36 3.90 4.70
C ILE A 101 4.33 2.81 5.13
N ILE A 102 3.84 1.87 5.92
CA ILE A 102 4.58 0.72 6.40
C ILE A 102 4.15 -0.50 5.58
N ASP A 103 5.06 -1.02 4.77
CA ASP A 103 4.81 -2.15 3.87
C ASP A 103 5.36 -3.45 4.44
N TYR A 104 4.53 -4.50 4.36
CA TYR A 104 4.85 -5.86 4.78
C TYR A 104 5.01 -6.80 3.60
N VAL A 105 5.81 -7.85 3.79
CA VAL A 105 5.83 -9.01 2.90
C VAL A 105 4.79 -9.99 3.42
N ALA A 106 3.96 -10.52 2.53
CA ALA A 106 2.90 -11.47 2.88
C ALA A 106 2.76 -12.56 1.83
N ILE A 107 2.11 -13.64 2.23
CA ILE A 107 1.72 -14.75 1.34
C ILE A 107 0.23 -15.04 1.52
N PRO A 108 -0.45 -15.60 0.51
CA PRO A 108 -1.85 -15.95 0.63
C PRO A 108 -2.05 -17.05 1.69
N ALA A 109 -3.16 -16.93 2.43
CA ALA A 109 -3.55 -17.87 3.48
C ALA A 109 -5.02 -18.32 3.36
N GLY A 110 -5.74 -17.88 2.33
CA GLY A 110 -7.12 -18.27 2.05
C GLY A 110 -7.90 -17.23 1.30
N GLY A 111 -9.09 -17.57 0.85
CA GLY A 111 -9.92 -16.70 0.03
C GLY A 111 -9.54 -16.73 -1.45
N SER A 112 -10.20 -15.88 -2.22
CA SER A 112 -9.91 -15.70 -3.64
C SER A 112 -9.92 -14.21 -3.99
N VAL A 113 -9.06 -13.83 -4.95
CA VAL A 113 -8.89 -12.43 -5.34
C VAL A 113 -10.14 -11.90 -6.04
N ARG A 114 -10.66 -10.79 -5.52
CA ARG A 114 -11.74 -9.99 -6.08
C ARG A 114 -11.55 -8.53 -5.67
N ALA A 115 -11.91 -7.60 -6.54
CA ALA A 115 -11.90 -6.19 -6.17
C ALA A 115 -13.01 -5.90 -5.15
N GLY A 116 -12.66 -5.13 -4.12
CA GLY A 116 -13.58 -4.68 -3.09
C GLY A 116 -13.21 -3.28 -2.61
N SER A 117 -14.06 -2.68 -1.74
CA SER A 117 -13.85 -1.33 -1.20
C SER A 117 -13.53 -0.30 -2.30
N ASP A 118 -12.39 0.37 -2.19
CA ASP A 118 -11.95 1.44 -3.08
C ASP A 118 -11.09 0.97 -4.26
N ALA A 119 -10.92 -0.33 -4.42
CA ALA A 119 -10.17 -0.90 -5.55
C ALA A 119 -11.06 -0.96 -6.80
N ALA A 120 -10.60 -0.39 -7.91
CA ALA A 120 -11.29 -0.51 -9.20
C ALA A 120 -11.08 -1.88 -9.85
N ASP A 121 -9.97 -2.55 -9.52
CA ASP A 121 -9.63 -3.91 -9.96
C ASP A 121 -8.60 -4.51 -9.00
N ALA A 122 -8.52 -5.83 -8.97
CA ALA A 122 -7.51 -6.57 -8.20
C ALA A 122 -7.12 -7.82 -8.98
N ARG A 123 -5.82 -8.08 -9.10
CA ARG A 123 -5.34 -9.25 -9.84
C ARG A 123 -3.94 -9.69 -9.44
N TRP A 124 -3.66 -10.97 -9.70
CA TRP A 124 -2.31 -11.50 -9.68
C TRP A 124 -1.58 -11.11 -10.95
N VAL A 125 -0.39 -10.54 -10.80
CA VAL A 125 0.46 -10.09 -11.90
C VAL A 125 1.80 -10.81 -11.82
N PRO A 126 2.24 -11.48 -12.90
CA PRO A 126 3.60 -12.00 -12.95
C PRO A 126 4.60 -10.88 -12.74
N ILE A 127 5.56 -11.07 -11.83
CA ILE A 127 6.56 -10.02 -11.50
C ILE A 127 7.35 -9.61 -12.75
N ALA A 128 7.61 -10.56 -13.65
CA ALA A 128 8.26 -10.28 -14.92
C ALA A 128 7.47 -9.35 -15.86
N GLU A 129 6.17 -9.18 -15.61
CA GLU A 129 5.27 -8.35 -16.43
C GLU A 129 4.94 -6.99 -15.81
N LEU A 130 5.56 -6.63 -14.69
CA LEU A 130 5.29 -5.34 -13.99
C LEU A 130 5.45 -4.13 -14.92
N ALA A 131 6.39 -4.15 -15.86
CA ALA A 131 6.61 -3.05 -16.79
C ALA A 131 5.42 -2.78 -17.73
N ARG A 132 4.48 -3.70 -17.85
CA ARG A 132 3.24 -3.53 -18.64
C ARG A 132 2.15 -2.74 -17.90
N TYR A 133 2.36 -2.45 -16.63
CA TYR A 133 1.40 -1.78 -15.77
C TYR A 133 1.87 -0.38 -15.43
N GLU A 134 0.95 0.58 -15.46
CA GLU A 134 1.22 1.91 -14.92
C GLU A 134 1.11 1.85 -13.40
N THR A 135 2.26 1.79 -12.74
CA THR A 135 2.35 1.61 -11.29
C THR A 135 2.63 2.91 -10.55
N THR A 136 2.32 2.92 -9.26
CA THR A 136 2.74 4.01 -8.37
C THR A 136 4.27 4.03 -8.26
N ASP A 137 4.82 5.21 -7.96
CA ASP A 137 6.26 5.42 -7.89
C ASP A 137 6.91 4.52 -6.82
N GLY A 138 8.02 3.89 -7.18
CA GLY A 138 8.78 3.04 -6.28
C GLY A 138 8.21 1.63 -6.06
N LEU A 139 7.08 1.29 -6.68
CA LEU A 139 6.43 -0.01 -6.47
C LEU A 139 7.32 -1.18 -6.88
N ALA A 140 7.92 -1.12 -8.07
CA ALA A 140 8.79 -2.19 -8.55
C ALA A 140 9.98 -2.45 -7.60
N ALA A 141 10.59 -1.40 -7.09
CA ALA A 141 11.70 -1.51 -6.11
C ALA A 141 11.22 -2.18 -4.81
N MET A 142 10.05 -1.83 -4.32
CA MET A 142 9.48 -2.44 -3.12
C MET A 142 9.16 -3.93 -3.34
N ILE A 143 8.62 -4.29 -4.50
CA ILE A 143 8.33 -5.69 -4.85
C ILE A 143 9.62 -6.50 -4.95
N HIS A 144 10.66 -5.98 -5.60
CA HIS A 144 11.96 -6.66 -5.69
C HIS A 144 12.60 -6.85 -4.29
N ARG A 145 12.47 -5.84 -3.42
CA ARG A 145 12.90 -5.95 -2.02
C ARG A 145 12.14 -7.06 -1.30
N ALA A 146 10.83 -7.14 -1.48
CA ALA A 146 10.00 -8.18 -0.87
C ALA A 146 10.40 -9.59 -1.32
N VAL A 147 10.69 -9.75 -2.62
CA VAL A 147 11.18 -11.04 -3.17
C VAL A 147 12.48 -11.48 -2.50
N LYS A 148 13.42 -10.55 -2.35
CA LYS A 148 14.69 -10.82 -1.66
C LYS A 148 14.48 -11.22 -0.20
N LEU A 149 13.62 -10.48 0.52
CA LEU A 149 13.31 -10.75 1.92
C LEU A 149 12.61 -12.10 2.10
N ARG A 150 11.71 -12.48 1.20
CA ARG A 150 11.07 -13.79 1.21
C ARG A 150 12.10 -14.92 1.09
N HIS A 151 13.08 -14.80 0.21
CA HIS A 151 14.12 -15.79 0.00
C HIS A 151 15.13 -15.87 1.17
N ALA A 152 15.38 -14.75 1.84
CA ALA A 152 16.29 -14.68 3.00
C ALA A 152 15.67 -15.22 4.29
N GLY A 153 14.36 -15.53 4.30
CA GLY A 153 13.61 -15.82 5.52
C GLY A 153 13.54 -14.56 6.38
N THR A 154 12.53 -13.74 6.20
CA THR A 154 12.38 -12.48 6.95
C THR A 154 12.44 -12.73 8.45
N GLN A 155 13.52 -12.30 9.05
CA GLN A 155 13.69 -12.24 10.51
C GLN A 155 13.73 -10.78 10.93
N GLY A 156 12.90 -10.40 11.86
CA GLY A 156 12.84 -9.05 12.36
C GLY A 156 11.69 -8.27 11.76
N GLY A 157 10.59 -8.34 12.41
CA GLY A 157 9.46 -7.47 12.21
C GLY A 157 9.44 -6.34 13.25
N PHE A 158 8.42 -5.57 13.17
CA PHE A 158 8.07 -4.60 14.19
C PHE A 158 7.87 -5.31 15.53
N ILE A 159 8.56 -4.85 16.54
CA ILE A 159 8.38 -5.31 17.92
C ILE A 159 7.50 -4.28 18.62
N GLY A 160 6.23 -4.56 18.73
CA GLY A 160 5.26 -3.69 19.39
C GLY A 160 4.70 -4.26 20.65
#